data_345b38463fd082d52f5f77a3dcaf668e
#
_entry.id   345b38463fd082d52f5f77a3dcaf668e
#
_cell.length_a   1.000
_cell.length_b   1.000
_cell.length_c   1.000
_cell.angle_alpha   90.00
_cell.angle_beta   90.00
_cell.angle_gamma   90.00
#
_symmetry.space_group_name_H-M   'P 1'
#
loop_
_entity.id
_entity.type
_entity.pdbx_description
1 polymer ?
#
loop_
_entity_poly.entity_id
_entity_poly.type
_entity_poly.pdbx_seq_one_letter_code
_entity_poly.pdbx_strand_id
1 'polypeptide(L)'
;MILILIKLILISCISEEINPVPDASALSRRSGLILSFSTVEGREILSAIDTGCDVCLIDEMFFDTSEEKASQSVNTPVILADGRKLDGSVTPIQLQLKSHQPEIAYAVFMDTKPLASATGVPVQAFIGMNILSRTPFGLRAPLKYIQYTDKELPPVDRALMLNSNMERLRTNVTLPGLGAQDAALDTGMLSTMRVTAGQMKRSISLGHAQACPALNRQTMAADGGIRDVEFYWLRSITIGETSFQNIPVCVGPHLTIGMGLIRHLNLTVDAKSRRIWIEPGPTAQTASFAPGATGYFFRFDGDGKLMVLPNMRPGGPGELAGIQPGDEIITIDGKPAADFTIYEVTDRFSQAGTSLTLTCKRDGKLFDSKLELKHRIAYPPKWSEQKDAGDDSSFGIDTEERHQR
;
A
#
# COMPACT_ATOMS: atom_id res chain seq x y z
N MET A 1 4.23 -37.02 67.16
CA MET A 1 3.14 -36.97 66.21
C MET A 1 3.04 -35.53 65.74
N ILE A 2 3.75 -35.19 64.61
CA ILE A 2 3.94 -33.85 64.12
C ILE A 2 2.94 -33.67 62.95
N LEU A 3 1.98 -32.77 63.16
CA LEU A 3 0.99 -32.40 62.13
C LEU A 3 1.63 -31.36 61.18
N ILE A 4 1.92 -31.77 59.95
CA ILE A 4 2.39 -30.86 58.91
C ILE A 4 1.16 -30.25 58.23
N LEU A 5 0.98 -28.96 58.47
CA LEU A 5 -0.07 -28.13 57.85
C LEU A 5 0.44 -27.70 56.47
N ILE A 6 -0.01 -28.34 55.41
CA ILE A 6 0.26 -27.90 54.04
C ILE A 6 -0.69 -26.75 53.72
N LYS A 7 -0.18 -25.52 53.68
CA LYS A 7 -0.85 -24.36 53.11
C LYS A 7 -0.88 -24.53 51.59
N LEU A 8 -2.05 -24.89 51.02
CA LEU A 8 -2.29 -24.72 49.62
C LEU A 8 -2.34 -23.20 49.31
N ILE A 9 -1.31 -22.68 48.67
CA ILE A 9 -1.37 -21.39 48.02
C ILE A 9 -2.10 -21.63 46.69
N LEU A 10 -3.35 -21.24 46.62
CA LEU A 10 -4.04 -21.04 45.35
C LEU A 10 -3.35 -19.88 44.64
N ILE A 11 -2.47 -20.19 43.70
CA ILE A 11 -2.08 -19.26 42.67
C ILE A 11 -3.30 -19.13 41.76
N SER A 12 -4.10 -18.06 41.93
CA SER A 12 -5.05 -17.64 40.90
C SER A 12 -4.22 -17.25 39.70
N CYS A 13 -4.11 -18.13 38.73
CA CYS A 13 -3.77 -17.74 37.37
C CYS A 13 -4.83 -16.74 36.93
N ILE A 14 -4.47 -15.49 36.96
CA ILE A 14 -5.14 -14.47 36.15
C ILE A 14 -4.89 -14.95 34.72
N SER A 15 -5.88 -15.61 34.14
CA SER A 15 -5.93 -15.78 32.71
C SER A 15 -6.05 -14.35 32.16
N GLU A 16 -4.93 -13.74 31.75
CA GLU A 16 -5.02 -12.69 30.78
C GLU A 16 -5.87 -13.27 29.65
N GLU A 17 -7.06 -12.73 29.46
CA GLU A 17 -7.84 -12.97 28.25
C GLU A 17 -6.91 -12.58 27.09
N ILE A 18 -6.26 -13.56 26.49
CA ILE A 18 -5.55 -13.41 25.25
C ILE A 18 -6.65 -13.01 24.26
N ASN A 19 -6.79 -11.71 24.03
CA ASN A 19 -7.64 -11.22 22.97
C ASN A 19 -7.26 -12.01 21.71
N PRO A 20 -8.21 -12.69 21.06
CA PRO A 20 -7.91 -13.51 19.90
C PRO A 20 -7.18 -12.63 18.89
N VAL A 21 -5.99 -13.06 18.46
CA VAL A 21 -5.20 -12.36 17.44
C VAL A 21 -6.13 -12.13 16.25
N PRO A 22 -6.34 -10.86 15.84
CA PRO A 22 -7.25 -10.59 14.75
C PRO A 22 -6.84 -11.38 13.50
N ASP A 23 -7.79 -11.95 12.78
CA ASP A 23 -7.52 -12.62 11.52
C ASP A 23 -6.78 -11.66 10.57
N ALA A 24 -5.66 -12.11 9.97
CA ALA A 24 -4.88 -11.32 9.03
C ALA A 24 -5.74 -10.74 7.89
N SER A 25 -6.80 -11.44 7.49
CA SER A 25 -7.80 -10.95 6.53
C SER A 25 -8.57 -9.73 7.05
N ALA A 26 -8.96 -9.72 8.33
CA ALA A 26 -9.64 -8.56 8.92
C ALA A 26 -8.70 -7.35 9.00
N LEU A 27 -7.43 -7.56 9.37
CA LEU A 27 -6.41 -6.52 9.39
C LEU A 27 -6.08 -6.00 7.99
N SER A 28 -6.01 -6.87 6.97
CA SER A 28 -5.84 -6.48 5.56
C SER A 28 -6.97 -5.55 5.11
N ARG A 29 -8.21 -5.86 5.48
CA ARG A 29 -9.38 -5.02 5.15
C ARG A 29 -9.25 -3.60 5.74
N ARG A 30 -8.69 -3.48 6.94
CA ARG A 30 -8.56 -2.20 7.66
C ARG A 30 -7.35 -1.39 7.23
N SER A 31 -6.22 -2.03 6.93
CA SER A 31 -4.99 -1.34 6.54
C SER A 31 -4.88 -1.01 5.06
N GLY A 32 -5.56 -1.78 4.21
CA GLY A 32 -5.37 -1.73 2.76
C GLY A 32 -4.12 -2.47 2.27
N LEU A 33 -3.31 -3.04 3.17
CA LEU A 33 -2.19 -3.92 2.85
C LEU A 33 -2.67 -5.36 2.66
N ILE A 34 -1.90 -6.15 1.96
CA ILE A 34 -2.08 -7.60 1.90
C ILE A 34 -1.30 -8.19 3.07
N LEU A 35 -2.00 -8.69 4.08
CA LEU A 35 -1.38 -9.23 5.29
C LEU A 35 -1.47 -10.75 5.34
N SER A 36 -0.47 -11.35 5.96
CA SER A 36 -0.39 -12.78 6.24
C SER A 36 0.38 -13.01 7.53
N PHE A 37 0.13 -14.12 8.20
CA PHE A 37 1.04 -14.59 9.23
C PHE A 37 2.20 -15.35 8.58
N SER A 38 3.39 -15.09 9.09
CA SER A 38 4.63 -15.76 8.73
C SER A 38 5.35 -16.22 9.99
N THR A 39 6.24 -17.20 9.88
CA THR A 39 7.09 -17.60 10.99
C THR A 39 8.52 -17.18 10.71
N VAL A 40 9.11 -16.40 11.60
CA VAL A 40 10.53 -15.98 11.55
C VAL A 40 11.25 -16.58 12.74
N GLU A 41 12.29 -17.37 12.50
CA GLU A 41 13.06 -18.08 13.54
C GLU A 41 12.14 -18.81 14.54
N GLY A 42 11.09 -19.47 14.05
CA GLY A 42 10.11 -20.19 14.87
C GLY A 42 9.05 -19.33 15.57
N ARG A 43 9.05 -18.01 15.42
CA ARG A 43 8.06 -17.09 16.00
C ARG A 43 7.07 -16.64 14.95
N GLU A 44 5.78 -16.78 15.24
CA GLU A 44 4.73 -16.25 14.37
C GLU A 44 4.67 -14.72 14.45
N ILE A 45 4.64 -14.05 13.30
CA ILE A 45 4.59 -12.60 13.15
C ILE A 45 3.57 -12.17 12.11
N LEU A 46 3.02 -10.97 12.26
CA LEU A 46 2.17 -10.35 11.25
C LEU A 46 3.03 -9.71 10.18
N SER A 47 2.88 -10.16 8.94
CA SER A 47 3.67 -9.73 7.80
C SER A 47 2.80 -9.08 6.73
N ALA A 48 3.31 -8.02 6.10
CA ALA A 48 2.76 -7.44 4.88
C ALA A 48 3.48 -8.01 3.65
N ILE A 49 2.74 -8.26 2.59
CA ILE A 49 3.28 -8.65 1.27
C ILE A 49 3.67 -7.38 0.53
N ASP A 50 4.95 -7.27 0.18
CA ASP A 50 5.51 -6.07 -0.44
C ASP A 50 6.30 -6.40 -1.71
N THR A 51 5.62 -6.31 -2.85
CA THR A 51 6.24 -6.55 -4.17
C THR A 51 7.14 -5.40 -4.65
N GLY A 52 7.15 -4.28 -3.94
CA GLY A 52 8.05 -3.15 -4.14
C GLY A 52 9.37 -3.26 -3.38
N CYS A 53 9.52 -4.26 -2.51
CA CYS A 53 10.72 -4.53 -1.74
C CYS A 53 11.55 -5.65 -2.35
N ASP A 54 12.86 -5.43 -2.48
CA ASP A 54 13.80 -6.44 -3.02
C ASP A 54 14.06 -7.55 -2.01
N VAL A 55 14.18 -7.18 -0.73
CA VAL A 55 14.47 -8.06 0.40
C VAL A 55 13.40 -7.94 1.47
N CYS A 56 13.28 -8.96 2.32
CA CYS A 56 12.39 -8.87 3.47
C CYS A 56 12.89 -7.83 4.46
N LEU A 57 11.95 -7.03 5.03
CA LEU A 57 12.21 -6.15 6.17
C LEU A 57 11.56 -6.78 7.40
N ILE A 58 12.29 -6.84 8.50
CA ILE A 58 11.81 -7.47 9.74
C ILE A 58 12.06 -6.52 10.90
N ASP A 59 11.13 -6.50 11.86
CA ASP A 59 11.28 -5.68 13.06
C ASP A 59 12.55 -6.10 13.82
N GLU A 60 13.33 -5.13 14.23
CA GLU A 60 14.61 -5.34 14.94
C GLU A 60 14.45 -6.13 16.24
N MET A 61 13.26 -6.16 16.84
CA MET A 61 12.98 -6.98 18.01
C MET A 61 13.17 -8.49 17.78
N PHE A 62 13.18 -8.94 16.53
CA PHE A 62 13.43 -10.34 16.17
C PHE A 62 14.89 -10.61 15.82
N PHE A 63 15.75 -9.59 15.85
CA PHE A 63 17.17 -9.76 15.58
C PHE A 63 17.82 -10.57 16.71
N ASP A 64 18.45 -11.67 16.34
CA ASP A 64 19.28 -12.44 17.26
C ASP A 64 20.67 -11.81 17.34
N THR A 65 21.01 -11.28 18.51
CA THR A 65 22.30 -10.62 18.77
C THR A 65 23.43 -11.61 19.08
N SER A 66 23.22 -12.93 18.89
CA SER A 66 24.28 -13.92 19.08
C SER A 66 25.47 -13.62 18.16
N GLU A 67 26.69 -13.96 18.63
CA GLU A 67 27.92 -13.75 17.84
C GLU A 67 27.86 -14.47 16.49
N GLU A 68 27.21 -15.63 16.44
CA GLU A 68 27.04 -16.42 15.22
C GLU A 68 26.21 -15.66 14.17
N LYS A 69 25.05 -15.10 14.54
CA LYS A 69 24.20 -14.31 13.64
C LYS A 69 24.87 -12.99 13.25
N ALA A 70 25.51 -12.32 14.18
CA ALA A 70 26.25 -11.08 13.91
C ALA A 70 27.37 -11.29 12.89
N SER A 71 28.09 -12.44 12.98
CA SER A 71 29.16 -12.77 12.01
C SER A 71 28.66 -13.07 10.60
N GLN A 72 27.39 -13.44 10.44
CA GLN A 72 26.74 -13.70 9.15
C GLN A 72 26.09 -12.46 8.54
N SER A 73 26.04 -11.36 9.29
CA SER A 73 25.41 -10.11 8.83
C SER A 73 26.35 -9.32 7.94
N VAL A 74 25.80 -8.75 6.85
CA VAL A 74 26.52 -7.89 5.92
C VAL A 74 25.86 -6.51 5.95
N ASN A 75 26.66 -5.50 6.32
CA ASN A 75 26.18 -4.11 6.26
C ASN A 75 25.95 -3.71 4.80
N THR A 76 24.74 -3.30 4.49
CA THR A 76 24.38 -2.87 3.15
C THR A 76 23.35 -1.75 3.24
N PRO A 77 23.46 -0.73 2.37
CA PRO A 77 22.45 0.33 2.36
C PRO A 77 21.12 -0.22 1.81
N VAL A 78 20.04 0.03 2.54
CA VAL A 78 18.66 -0.21 2.10
C VAL A 78 18.16 1.04 1.40
N ILE A 79 17.72 0.91 0.16
CA ILE A 79 17.14 2.02 -0.59
C ILE A 79 15.63 2.00 -0.40
N LEU A 80 15.10 3.03 0.28
CA LEU A 80 13.67 3.19 0.46
C LEU A 80 12.96 3.59 -0.84
N ALA A 81 11.64 3.43 -0.86
CA ALA A 81 10.81 3.79 -2.02
C ALA A 81 10.88 5.28 -2.42
N ASP A 82 11.35 6.16 -1.55
CA ASP A 82 11.60 7.58 -1.82
C ASP A 82 13.04 7.88 -2.27
N GLY A 83 13.86 6.85 -2.48
CA GLY A 83 15.24 6.94 -2.97
C GLY A 83 16.30 7.18 -1.90
N ARG A 84 15.92 7.30 -0.62
CA ARG A 84 16.88 7.45 0.48
C ARG A 84 17.54 6.12 0.81
N LYS A 85 18.75 6.24 1.33
CA LYS A 85 19.51 5.12 1.86
C LYS A 85 19.38 5.10 3.38
N LEU A 86 19.07 3.94 3.93
CA LEU A 86 19.21 3.64 5.35
C LEU A 86 20.37 2.64 5.50
N ASP A 87 21.13 2.80 6.57
CA ASP A 87 22.09 1.77 6.97
C ASP A 87 21.29 0.59 7.49
N GLY A 88 21.57 -0.60 6.99
CA GLY A 88 20.91 -1.82 7.37
C GLY A 88 21.89 -2.98 7.41
N SER A 89 21.54 -4.01 8.16
CA SER A 89 22.29 -5.26 8.21
C SER A 89 21.45 -6.35 7.56
N VAL A 90 21.97 -6.92 6.47
CA VAL A 90 21.33 -8.07 5.81
C VAL A 90 21.82 -9.34 6.49
N THR A 91 20.89 -10.10 7.04
CA THR A 91 21.17 -11.32 7.79
C THR A 91 20.35 -12.48 7.23
N PRO A 92 20.92 -13.68 7.08
CA PRO A 92 20.14 -14.86 6.75
C PRO A 92 19.23 -15.24 7.94
N ILE A 93 17.98 -15.54 7.62
CA ILE A 93 16.96 -15.95 8.60
C ILE A 93 16.21 -17.17 8.10
N GLN A 94 15.64 -17.94 9.00
CA GLN A 94 14.65 -18.94 8.66
C GLN A 94 13.28 -18.28 8.61
N LEU A 95 12.68 -18.24 7.43
CA LEU A 95 11.34 -17.69 7.17
C LEU A 95 10.42 -18.79 6.65
N GLN A 96 9.22 -18.86 7.19
CA GLN A 96 8.16 -19.72 6.68
C GLN A 96 6.91 -18.89 6.40
N LEU A 97 6.46 -18.86 5.16
CA LEU A 97 5.14 -18.35 4.80
C LEU A 97 4.09 -19.42 5.12
N LYS A 98 2.89 -18.99 5.51
CA LYS A 98 1.77 -19.90 5.76
C LYS A 98 1.61 -20.85 4.56
N SER A 99 1.58 -22.14 4.76
CA SER A 99 1.51 -23.20 3.73
C SER A 99 2.79 -23.55 2.98
N HIS A 100 3.95 -22.93 3.28
CA HIS A 100 5.23 -23.28 2.67
C HIS A 100 6.16 -23.95 3.66
N GLN A 101 7.13 -24.66 3.14
CA GLN A 101 8.24 -25.15 3.97
C GLN A 101 9.11 -23.97 4.42
N PRO A 102 9.74 -24.07 5.60
CA PRO A 102 10.71 -23.07 6.02
C PRO A 102 11.85 -22.94 5.01
N GLU A 103 12.23 -21.70 4.72
CA GLU A 103 13.28 -21.37 3.78
C GLU A 103 14.27 -20.37 4.39
N ILE A 104 15.53 -20.43 3.96
CA ILE A 104 16.49 -19.38 4.30
C ILE A 104 16.22 -18.17 3.41
N ALA A 105 15.94 -17.04 4.04
CA ALA A 105 15.78 -15.74 3.42
C ALA A 105 16.86 -14.78 3.90
N TYR A 106 17.18 -13.79 3.08
CA TYR A 106 17.95 -12.63 3.55
C TYR A 106 16.96 -11.54 3.96
N ALA A 107 17.13 -10.98 5.14
CA ALA A 107 16.29 -9.93 5.67
C ALA A 107 17.11 -8.76 6.19
N VAL A 108 16.54 -7.58 6.13
CA VAL A 108 17.04 -6.38 6.80
C VAL A 108 16.24 -6.17 8.07
N PHE A 109 16.94 -5.99 9.18
CA PHE A 109 16.33 -5.65 10.44
C PHE A 109 16.26 -4.14 10.63
N MET A 110 15.10 -3.64 10.99
CA MET A 110 14.84 -2.21 11.22
C MET A 110 13.68 -2.00 12.19
N ASP A 111 13.56 -0.83 12.77
CA ASP A 111 12.37 -0.45 13.55
C ASP A 111 11.15 -0.32 12.59
N THR A 112 10.18 -1.23 12.72
CA THR A 112 8.95 -1.22 11.91
C THR A 112 7.82 -0.41 12.53
N LYS A 113 7.97 0.12 13.77
CA LYS A 113 6.92 0.90 14.46
C LYS A 113 6.42 2.10 13.66
N PRO A 114 7.28 2.88 12.95
CA PRO A 114 6.79 3.96 12.12
C PRO A 114 5.83 3.48 11.02
N LEU A 115 6.13 2.35 10.38
CA LEU A 115 5.29 1.74 9.34
C LEU A 115 4.00 1.19 9.95
N ALA A 116 4.07 0.49 11.07
CA ALA A 116 2.91 0.03 11.83
C ALA A 116 1.99 1.19 12.21
N SER A 117 2.58 2.29 12.71
CA SER A 117 1.84 3.51 13.03
C SER A 117 1.19 4.15 11.80
N ALA A 118 1.87 4.17 10.64
CA ALA A 118 1.33 4.72 9.39
C ALA A 118 0.15 3.91 8.84
N THR A 119 0.19 2.59 8.99
CA THR A 119 -0.83 1.67 8.46
C THR A 119 -1.97 1.38 9.43
N GLY A 120 -1.80 1.69 10.71
CA GLY A 120 -2.76 1.41 11.77
C GLY A 120 -2.84 -0.08 12.15
N VAL A 121 -1.88 -0.89 11.72
CA VAL A 121 -1.77 -2.31 12.07
C VAL A 121 -0.36 -2.64 12.55
N PRO A 122 -0.19 -3.56 13.52
CA PRO A 122 1.11 -3.87 14.11
C PRO A 122 1.93 -4.81 13.19
N VAL A 123 2.23 -4.36 11.97
CA VAL A 123 3.04 -5.12 11.02
C VAL A 123 4.47 -5.22 11.55
N GLN A 124 4.99 -6.45 11.62
CA GLN A 124 6.31 -6.77 12.14
C GLN A 124 7.29 -7.20 11.05
N ALA A 125 6.78 -7.45 9.84
CA ALA A 125 7.63 -7.76 8.68
C ALA A 125 6.99 -7.30 7.37
N PHE A 126 7.84 -7.04 6.37
CA PHE A 126 7.47 -6.87 4.97
C PHE A 126 8.17 -7.97 4.17
N ILE A 127 7.37 -8.80 3.52
CA ILE A 127 7.88 -9.93 2.74
C ILE A 127 8.16 -9.47 1.32
N GLY A 128 9.43 -9.42 0.97
CA GLY A 128 9.92 -8.92 -0.31
C GLY A 128 10.05 -9.97 -1.39
N MET A 129 10.47 -9.52 -2.56
CA MET A 129 10.59 -10.35 -3.77
C MET A 129 11.64 -11.45 -3.67
N ASN A 130 12.63 -11.33 -2.80
CA ASN A 130 13.60 -12.40 -2.54
C ASN A 130 12.96 -13.71 -2.04
N ILE A 131 11.75 -13.64 -1.51
CA ILE A 131 10.92 -14.79 -1.13
C ILE A 131 9.77 -14.97 -2.10
N LEU A 132 9.02 -13.90 -2.40
CA LEU A 132 7.81 -13.98 -3.24
C LEU A 132 8.12 -14.54 -4.64
N SER A 133 9.32 -14.28 -5.18
CA SER A 133 9.73 -14.76 -6.50
C SER A 133 9.98 -16.29 -6.59
N ARG A 134 10.03 -16.97 -5.45
CA ARG A 134 10.40 -18.40 -5.42
C ARG A 134 9.27 -19.33 -5.84
N THR A 135 8.02 -18.89 -5.71
CA THR A 135 6.84 -19.67 -6.05
C THR A 135 5.84 -18.79 -6.80
N PRO A 136 5.17 -19.26 -7.84
CA PRO A 136 4.13 -18.51 -8.49
C PRO A 136 3.03 -18.12 -7.52
N PHE A 137 2.54 -16.87 -7.61
CA PHE A 137 1.50 -16.38 -6.72
C PHE A 137 0.46 -15.54 -7.47
N GLY A 138 -0.72 -15.46 -6.90
CA GLY A 138 -1.81 -14.64 -7.37
C GLY A 138 -2.23 -13.59 -6.34
N LEU A 139 -2.51 -12.38 -6.82
CA LEU A 139 -3.20 -11.34 -6.07
C LEU A 139 -4.56 -11.14 -6.70
N ARG A 140 -5.63 -11.34 -5.93
CA ARG A 140 -7.01 -11.31 -6.45
C ARG A 140 -7.77 -10.10 -5.92
N ALA A 141 -8.40 -9.37 -6.80
CA ALA A 141 -9.25 -8.23 -6.43
C ALA A 141 -10.61 -8.70 -5.85
N PRO A 142 -11.18 -8.00 -4.84
CA PRO A 142 -10.52 -7.02 -4.00
C PRO A 142 -9.47 -7.69 -3.12
N LEU A 143 -8.26 -7.14 -3.11
CA LEU A 143 -7.08 -7.78 -2.53
C LEU A 143 -7.26 -8.04 -1.04
N LYS A 144 -7.49 -9.29 -0.65
CA LYS A 144 -7.66 -9.73 0.73
C LYS A 144 -6.54 -10.65 1.19
N TYR A 145 -5.88 -11.32 0.25
CA TYR A 145 -4.84 -12.31 0.52
C TYR A 145 -3.96 -12.55 -0.69
N ILE A 146 -2.77 -13.05 -0.45
CA ILE A 146 -1.91 -13.66 -1.46
C ILE A 146 -2.28 -15.14 -1.59
N GLN A 147 -2.39 -15.64 -2.81
CA GLN A 147 -2.62 -17.04 -3.11
C GLN A 147 -1.39 -17.58 -3.82
N TYR A 148 -0.65 -18.45 -3.15
CA TYR A 148 0.38 -19.24 -3.82
C TYR A 148 -0.30 -20.31 -4.66
N THR A 149 0.21 -20.52 -5.85
CA THR A 149 -0.46 -21.42 -6.79
C THR A 149 0.48 -22.53 -7.24
N ASP A 150 0.06 -23.77 -6.95
CA ASP A 150 0.61 -24.99 -7.55
C ASP A 150 -0.23 -25.41 -8.78
N LYS A 151 -1.27 -24.61 -9.11
CA LYS A 151 -2.17 -24.88 -10.22
C LYS A 151 -1.53 -24.45 -11.54
N GLU A 152 -2.11 -24.95 -12.62
CA GLU A 152 -1.76 -24.55 -13.98
C GLU A 152 -1.84 -23.01 -14.12
N LEU A 153 -0.75 -22.44 -14.63
CA LEU A 153 -0.67 -21.00 -14.91
C LEU A 153 -1.55 -20.67 -16.13
N PRO A 154 -2.03 -19.41 -16.24
CA PRO A 154 -2.77 -18.98 -17.41
C PRO A 154 -1.96 -19.16 -18.71
N PRO A 155 -2.62 -19.20 -19.89
CA PRO A 155 -1.94 -19.35 -21.17
C PRO A 155 -0.86 -18.29 -21.40
N VAL A 156 0.27 -18.72 -21.97
CA VAL A 156 1.49 -17.89 -22.12
C VAL A 156 1.30 -16.72 -23.08
N ASP A 157 0.44 -16.86 -24.08
CA ASP A 157 0.12 -15.83 -25.08
C ASP A 157 -0.50 -14.56 -24.47
N ARG A 158 -1.06 -14.65 -23.27
CA ARG A 158 -1.62 -13.52 -22.51
C ARG A 158 -0.66 -12.95 -21.46
N ALA A 159 0.52 -13.51 -21.32
CA ALA A 159 1.49 -13.07 -20.34
C ALA A 159 2.22 -11.81 -20.80
N LEU A 160 2.37 -10.84 -19.91
CA LEU A 160 3.33 -9.78 -20.06
C LEU A 160 4.69 -10.20 -19.48
N MET A 161 5.76 -9.63 -20.02
CA MET A 161 7.10 -9.88 -19.50
C MET A 161 7.39 -9.03 -18.27
N LEU A 162 7.99 -9.64 -17.26
CA LEU A 162 8.60 -8.92 -16.17
C LEU A 162 9.93 -8.33 -16.61
N ASN A 163 10.13 -7.04 -16.31
CA ASN A 163 11.30 -6.28 -16.75
C ASN A 163 12.50 -6.37 -15.78
N SER A 164 12.35 -7.04 -14.64
CA SER A 164 13.39 -7.10 -13.62
C SER A 164 14.02 -8.47 -13.47
N ASN A 165 15.22 -8.49 -12.89
CA ASN A 165 15.94 -9.68 -12.47
C ASN A 165 15.53 -10.16 -11.06
N MET A 166 14.22 -10.11 -10.75
CA MET A 166 13.61 -10.52 -9.47
C MET A 166 13.83 -9.58 -8.26
N GLU A 167 14.34 -8.37 -8.48
CA GLU A 167 14.52 -7.41 -7.39
C GLU A 167 13.20 -6.75 -6.97
N ARG A 168 12.34 -6.40 -7.94
CA ARG A 168 11.00 -5.82 -7.73
C ARG A 168 10.06 -6.34 -8.79
N LEU A 169 8.79 -6.40 -8.46
CA LEU A 169 7.80 -6.76 -9.47
C LEU A 169 7.63 -5.60 -10.47
N ARG A 170 8.15 -5.74 -11.69
CA ARG A 170 8.16 -4.69 -12.72
C ARG A 170 7.60 -5.20 -14.03
N THR A 171 6.79 -4.36 -14.67
CA THR A 171 6.23 -4.65 -16.01
C THR A 171 5.98 -3.34 -16.77
N ASN A 172 5.70 -3.46 -18.06
CA ASN A 172 5.34 -2.30 -18.87
C ASN A 172 3.89 -1.86 -18.63
N VAL A 173 3.71 -0.55 -18.48
CA VAL A 173 2.41 0.12 -18.45
C VAL A 173 2.42 1.21 -19.52
N THR A 174 1.25 1.59 -20.03
CA THR A 174 1.17 2.64 -21.06
C THR A 174 0.71 3.95 -20.44
N LEU A 175 1.53 4.99 -20.61
CA LEU A 175 1.18 6.37 -20.30
C LEU A 175 0.84 7.14 -21.57
N PRO A 176 -0.21 7.98 -21.58
CA PRO A 176 -0.61 8.74 -22.77
C PRO A 176 0.53 9.65 -23.23
N GLY A 177 0.83 9.60 -24.52
CA GLY A 177 1.88 10.40 -25.14
C GLY A 177 3.33 10.00 -24.78
N LEU A 178 3.52 9.02 -23.87
CA LEU A 178 4.83 8.47 -23.50
C LEU A 178 5.00 7.01 -23.95
N GLY A 179 3.90 6.34 -24.35
CA GLY A 179 3.93 4.93 -24.73
C GLY A 179 4.22 4.01 -23.54
N ALA A 180 4.79 2.84 -23.83
CA ALA A 180 5.14 1.85 -22.85
C ALA A 180 6.26 2.34 -21.93
N GLN A 181 6.04 2.24 -20.62
CA GLN A 181 6.96 2.67 -19.57
C GLN A 181 7.17 1.53 -18.58
N ASP A 182 8.40 1.32 -18.14
CA ASP A 182 8.73 0.34 -17.12
C ASP A 182 8.28 0.83 -15.73
N ALA A 183 7.39 0.10 -15.07
CA ALA A 183 6.79 0.45 -13.78
C ALA A 183 6.95 -0.67 -12.75
N ALA A 184 7.22 -0.29 -11.50
CA ALA A 184 7.11 -1.20 -10.38
C ALA A 184 5.63 -1.35 -9.97
N LEU A 185 5.20 -2.58 -9.66
CA LEU A 185 3.93 -2.88 -8.99
C LEU A 185 4.24 -3.11 -7.51
N ASP A 186 3.76 -2.21 -6.65
CA ASP A 186 4.19 -2.10 -5.25
C ASP A 186 2.98 -2.24 -4.32
N THR A 187 2.84 -3.41 -3.71
CA THR A 187 1.76 -3.70 -2.76
C THR A 187 2.00 -3.11 -1.36
N GLY A 188 3.20 -2.64 -1.07
CA GLY A 188 3.52 -1.86 0.12
C GLY A 188 3.11 -0.38 0.01
N MET A 189 2.84 0.12 -1.20
CA MET A 189 2.44 1.50 -1.46
C MET A 189 0.92 1.64 -1.51
N LEU A 190 0.31 2.29 -0.52
CA LEU A 190 -1.15 2.45 -0.43
C LEU A 190 -1.74 3.49 -1.41
N SER A 191 -0.93 4.44 -1.90
CA SER A 191 -1.38 5.44 -2.88
C SER A 191 -1.63 4.82 -4.26
N THR A 192 -2.16 5.62 -5.19
CA THR A 192 -2.45 5.15 -6.56
C THR A 192 -1.17 4.95 -7.36
N MET A 193 -0.35 6.01 -7.50
CA MET A 193 0.77 5.98 -8.42
C MET A 193 1.81 7.06 -8.10
N ARG A 194 3.08 6.76 -8.37
CA ARG A 194 4.17 7.74 -8.48
C ARG A 194 4.71 7.75 -9.90
N VAL A 195 5.08 8.93 -10.37
CA VAL A 195 5.76 9.12 -11.67
C VAL A 195 7.05 9.88 -11.46
N THR A 196 8.04 9.70 -12.33
CA THR A 196 9.27 10.49 -12.25
C THR A 196 9.03 11.94 -12.63
N ALA A 197 9.88 12.84 -12.15
CA ALA A 197 9.79 14.26 -12.49
C ALA A 197 9.86 14.50 -14.03
N GLY A 198 10.69 13.72 -14.75
CA GLY A 198 10.77 13.79 -16.20
C GLY A 198 9.48 13.37 -16.91
N GLN A 199 8.90 12.24 -16.50
CA GLN A 199 7.60 11.77 -17.01
C GLN A 199 6.49 12.76 -16.72
N MET A 200 6.44 13.33 -15.49
CA MET A 200 5.45 14.33 -15.13
C MET A 200 5.57 15.58 -15.99
N LYS A 201 6.78 16.15 -16.11
CA LYS A 201 7.03 17.32 -16.97
C LYS A 201 6.56 17.08 -18.40
N ARG A 202 6.89 15.91 -18.97
CA ARG A 202 6.49 15.55 -20.33
C ARG A 202 4.97 15.35 -20.43
N SER A 203 4.35 14.68 -19.48
CA SER A 203 2.88 14.51 -19.46
C SER A 203 2.13 15.84 -19.39
N ILE A 204 2.63 16.81 -18.62
CA ILE A 204 2.08 18.18 -18.57
C ILE A 204 2.23 18.87 -19.91
N SER A 205 3.41 18.83 -20.52
CA SER A 205 3.65 19.48 -21.83
C SER A 205 2.79 18.92 -22.96
N LEU A 206 2.37 17.65 -22.84
CA LEU A 206 1.47 16.99 -23.77
C LEU A 206 -0.02 17.13 -23.39
N GLY A 207 -0.36 17.84 -22.31
CA GLY A 207 -1.75 18.00 -21.86
C GLY A 207 -2.36 16.73 -21.25
N HIS A 208 -1.54 15.75 -20.88
CA HIS A 208 -1.98 14.50 -20.27
C HIS A 208 -1.87 14.50 -18.74
N ALA A 209 -1.26 15.54 -18.17
CA ALA A 209 -1.23 15.76 -16.72
C ALA A 209 -1.45 17.24 -16.40
N GLN A 210 -1.97 17.50 -15.20
CA GLN A 210 -2.13 18.87 -14.67
C GLN A 210 -1.94 18.88 -13.16
N ALA A 211 -1.38 19.97 -12.64
CA ALA A 211 -1.17 20.14 -11.20
C ALA A 211 -2.51 20.14 -10.45
N CYS A 212 -2.51 19.57 -9.25
CA CYS A 212 -3.65 19.57 -8.35
C CYS A 212 -3.26 20.04 -6.94
N PRO A 213 -2.95 21.32 -6.72
CA PRO A 213 -2.49 21.84 -5.43
C PRO A 213 -3.46 21.54 -4.27
N ALA A 214 -4.75 21.43 -4.59
CA ALA A 214 -5.77 21.09 -3.60
C ALA A 214 -5.66 19.67 -3.04
N LEU A 215 -4.90 18.78 -3.66
CA LEU A 215 -4.58 17.45 -3.14
C LEU A 215 -3.22 17.39 -2.42
N ASN A 216 -2.41 18.46 -2.50
CA ASN A 216 -1.12 18.51 -1.82
C ASN A 216 -1.31 18.25 -0.33
N ARG A 217 -0.54 17.35 0.21
CA ARG A 217 -0.64 16.89 1.60
C ARG A 217 0.69 16.42 2.12
N GLN A 218 0.75 16.33 3.43
CA GLN A 218 1.83 15.63 4.11
C GLN A 218 1.59 14.12 4.04
N THR A 219 2.63 13.37 3.80
CA THR A 219 2.61 11.91 3.83
C THR A 219 3.72 11.41 4.74
N MET A 220 3.48 10.30 5.40
CA MET A 220 4.49 9.62 6.19
C MET A 220 5.33 8.72 5.26
N ALA A 221 6.63 8.86 5.33
CA ALA A 221 7.58 7.98 4.66
C ALA A 221 7.88 6.74 5.53
N ALA A 222 8.53 5.74 4.95
CA ALA A 222 8.87 4.49 5.64
C ALA A 222 9.75 4.69 6.90
N ASP A 223 10.47 5.79 7.00
CA ASP A 223 11.28 6.18 8.17
C ASP A 223 10.50 6.96 9.24
N GLY A 224 9.18 7.07 9.10
CA GLY A 224 8.34 7.88 9.98
C GLY A 224 8.41 9.39 9.73
N GLY A 225 9.28 9.87 8.82
CA GLY A 225 9.38 11.29 8.48
C GLY A 225 8.15 11.80 7.74
N ILE A 226 7.66 12.99 8.12
CA ILE A 226 6.56 13.66 7.44
C ILE A 226 7.12 14.49 6.28
N ARG A 227 6.48 14.41 5.11
CA ARG A 227 6.91 15.10 3.90
C ARG A 227 5.74 15.73 3.19
N ASP A 228 5.97 16.91 2.63
CA ASP A 228 5.04 17.55 1.72
C ASP A 228 5.12 16.86 0.35
N VAL A 229 3.96 16.52 -0.20
CA VAL A 229 3.84 15.84 -1.48
C VAL A 229 2.91 16.63 -2.39
N GLU A 230 3.41 16.97 -3.57
CA GLU A 230 2.63 17.59 -4.62
C GLU A 230 1.88 16.54 -5.41
N PHE A 231 0.60 16.80 -5.66
CA PHE A 231 -0.27 15.95 -6.43
C PHE A 231 -0.61 16.56 -7.78
N TYR A 232 -0.78 15.66 -8.73
CA TYR A 232 -1.18 15.95 -10.10
C TYR A 232 -2.31 15.03 -10.50
N TRP A 233 -3.11 15.44 -11.44
CA TRP A 233 -3.99 14.57 -12.19
C TRP A 233 -3.25 14.02 -13.40
N LEU A 234 -3.28 12.71 -13.60
CA LEU A 234 -2.92 12.05 -14.84
C LEU A 234 -4.19 11.65 -15.57
N ARG A 235 -4.30 11.95 -16.87
CA ARG A 235 -5.49 11.70 -17.68
C ARG A 235 -5.88 10.23 -17.68
N SER A 236 -4.91 9.35 -17.96
CA SER A 236 -5.12 7.89 -17.96
C SER A 236 -3.83 7.11 -17.78
N ILE A 237 -3.98 5.82 -17.47
CA ILE A 237 -2.93 4.81 -17.53
C ILE A 237 -3.56 3.51 -18.00
N THR A 238 -2.82 2.73 -18.79
CA THR A 238 -3.22 1.36 -19.17
C THR A 238 -2.23 0.37 -18.56
N ILE A 239 -2.77 -0.62 -17.85
CA ILE A 239 -2.02 -1.69 -17.17
C ILE A 239 -2.61 -3.02 -17.67
N GLY A 240 -1.83 -3.78 -18.45
CA GLY A 240 -2.39 -4.90 -19.21
C GLY A 240 -3.46 -4.41 -20.17
N GLU A 241 -4.65 -4.99 -20.10
CA GLU A 241 -5.82 -4.60 -20.91
C GLU A 241 -6.72 -3.57 -20.20
N THR A 242 -6.39 -3.15 -18.98
CA THR A 242 -7.23 -2.28 -18.17
C THR A 242 -6.75 -0.83 -18.23
N SER A 243 -7.63 0.08 -18.63
CA SER A 243 -7.40 1.53 -18.62
C SER A 243 -8.12 2.21 -17.46
N PHE A 244 -7.39 3.02 -16.72
CA PHE A 244 -7.90 3.87 -15.66
C PHE A 244 -7.84 5.33 -16.06
N GLN A 245 -8.78 6.14 -15.57
CA GLN A 245 -8.91 7.54 -15.92
C GLN A 245 -8.84 8.45 -14.70
N ASN A 246 -8.36 9.70 -14.90
CA ASN A 246 -8.35 10.75 -13.87
C ASN A 246 -7.67 10.30 -12.57
N ILE A 247 -6.43 9.84 -12.68
CA ILE A 247 -5.68 9.25 -11.58
C ILE A 247 -4.91 10.33 -10.81
N PRO A 248 -5.06 10.43 -9.48
CA PRO A 248 -4.19 11.27 -8.67
C PRO A 248 -2.82 10.62 -8.55
N VAL A 249 -1.78 11.34 -8.91
CA VAL A 249 -0.40 10.87 -8.89
C VAL A 249 0.50 11.88 -8.19
N CYS A 250 1.62 11.41 -7.66
CA CYS A 250 2.66 12.27 -7.12
C CYS A 250 4.01 12.00 -7.79
N VAL A 251 4.97 12.91 -7.63
CA VAL A 251 6.31 12.74 -8.15
C VAL A 251 7.12 11.87 -7.20
N GLY A 252 7.92 10.96 -7.77
CA GLY A 252 8.82 10.08 -7.04
C GLY A 252 10.05 9.71 -7.87
N PRO A 253 10.99 8.95 -7.29
CA PRO A 253 12.23 8.57 -7.99
C PRO A 253 12.00 7.57 -9.13
N HIS A 254 10.95 6.76 -9.04
CA HIS A 254 10.61 5.72 -10.00
C HIS A 254 9.12 5.75 -10.33
N LEU A 255 8.78 5.26 -11.55
CA LEU A 255 7.40 4.96 -11.90
C LEU A 255 6.95 3.75 -11.08
N THR A 256 5.94 3.97 -10.24
CA THR A 256 5.45 2.96 -9.31
C THR A 256 3.92 2.98 -9.27
N ILE A 257 3.32 1.82 -9.39
CA ILE A 257 1.88 1.59 -9.28
C ILE A 257 1.61 1.00 -7.90
N GLY A 258 0.76 1.65 -7.13
CA GLY A 258 0.42 1.20 -5.78
C GLY A 258 -0.96 0.55 -5.66
N MET A 259 -1.32 0.21 -4.45
CA MET A 259 -2.56 -0.48 -4.08
C MET A 259 -3.82 0.27 -4.50
N GLY A 260 -3.77 1.61 -4.61
CA GLY A 260 -4.90 2.38 -5.12
C GLY A 260 -5.33 1.97 -6.53
N LEU A 261 -4.42 1.44 -7.36
CA LEU A 261 -4.71 0.86 -8.68
C LEU A 261 -4.70 -0.67 -8.65
N ILE A 262 -3.70 -1.30 -8.00
CA ILE A 262 -3.52 -2.76 -7.96
C ILE A 262 -4.79 -3.46 -7.42
N ARG A 263 -5.49 -2.87 -6.46
CA ARG A 263 -6.73 -3.42 -5.87
C ARG A 263 -7.86 -3.66 -6.87
N HIS A 264 -7.77 -3.08 -8.05
CA HIS A 264 -8.74 -3.24 -9.15
C HIS A 264 -8.33 -4.30 -10.18
N LEU A 265 -7.18 -4.95 -9.96
CA LEU A 265 -6.60 -5.92 -10.89
C LEU A 265 -6.48 -7.30 -10.25
N ASN A 266 -6.58 -8.33 -11.07
CA ASN A 266 -6.15 -9.67 -10.72
C ASN A 266 -4.76 -9.89 -11.32
N LEU A 267 -3.79 -10.22 -10.48
CA LEU A 267 -2.42 -10.49 -10.91
C LEU A 267 -2.11 -11.96 -10.69
N THR A 268 -1.43 -12.59 -11.65
CA THR A 268 -0.76 -13.87 -11.47
C THR A 268 0.69 -13.69 -11.87
N VAL A 269 1.61 -14.02 -10.98
CA VAL A 269 3.05 -13.76 -11.14
C VAL A 269 3.80 -15.09 -11.11
N ASP A 270 4.60 -15.32 -12.13
CA ASP A 270 5.64 -16.34 -12.15
C ASP A 270 6.98 -15.67 -12.41
N ALA A 271 7.65 -15.30 -11.33
CA ALA A 271 8.92 -14.58 -11.41
C ALA A 271 10.04 -15.43 -12.02
N LYS A 272 10.01 -16.77 -11.83
CA LYS A 272 11.01 -17.67 -12.40
C LYS A 272 10.99 -17.68 -13.92
N SER A 273 9.80 -17.71 -14.52
CA SER A 273 9.63 -17.61 -15.96
C SER A 273 9.56 -16.17 -16.47
N ARG A 274 9.68 -15.18 -15.58
CA ARG A 274 9.57 -13.74 -15.87
C ARG A 274 8.25 -13.38 -16.54
N ARG A 275 7.13 -13.88 -16.01
CA ARG A 275 5.78 -13.67 -16.57
C ARG A 275 4.85 -13.10 -15.52
N ILE A 276 3.98 -12.21 -15.99
CA ILE A 276 2.86 -11.71 -15.22
C ILE A 276 1.60 -11.68 -16.10
N TRP A 277 0.51 -12.14 -15.54
CA TRP A 277 -0.83 -12.00 -16.14
C TRP A 277 -1.57 -10.93 -15.34
N ILE A 278 -2.13 -9.97 -16.06
CA ILE A 278 -2.86 -8.84 -15.47
C ILE A 278 -4.23 -8.82 -16.09
N GLU A 279 -5.24 -9.12 -15.29
CA GLU A 279 -6.64 -9.16 -15.70
C GLU A 279 -7.44 -8.11 -14.94
N PRO A 280 -8.51 -7.54 -15.52
CA PRO A 280 -9.38 -6.65 -14.81
C PRO A 280 -10.05 -7.38 -13.63
N GLY A 281 -10.03 -6.76 -12.45
CA GLY A 281 -10.80 -7.22 -11.31
C GLY A 281 -12.25 -6.72 -11.38
N PRO A 282 -13.12 -7.14 -10.45
CA PRO A 282 -14.55 -6.82 -10.48
C PRO A 282 -14.87 -5.33 -10.47
N THR A 283 -13.98 -4.51 -9.90
CA THR A 283 -14.16 -3.06 -9.76
C THR A 283 -13.37 -2.25 -10.79
N ALA A 284 -12.69 -2.88 -11.73
CA ALA A 284 -11.79 -2.18 -12.66
C ALA A 284 -12.54 -1.17 -13.54
N GLN A 285 -13.71 -1.53 -14.06
CA GLN A 285 -14.52 -0.67 -14.93
C GLN A 285 -15.23 0.45 -14.17
N THR A 286 -15.49 0.28 -12.88
CA THR A 286 -16.17 1.25 -12.03
C THR A 286 -15.21 2.00 -11.11
N ALA A 287 -13.91 1.80 -11.27
CA ALA A 287 -12.89 2.45 -10.46
C ALA A 287 -13.00 3.97 -10.57
N SER A 288 -13.13 4.63 -9.44
CA SER A 288 -13.15 6.08 -9.32
C SER A 288 -12.02 6.52 -8.40
N PHE A 289 -11.29 7.53 -8.82
CA PHE A 289 -10.19 8.11 -8.04
C PHE A 289 -10.57 9.52 -7.55
N ALA A 290 -11.86 9.72 -7.33
CA ALA A 290 -12.38 10.97 -6.80
C ALA A 290 -11.69 11.30 -5.47
N PRO A 291 -11.31 12.56 -5.26
CA PRO A 291 -10.74 12.99 -3.98
C PRO A 291 -11.76 12.87 -2.87
N GLY A 292 -11.30 12.68 -1.64
CA GLY A 292 -12.18 12.66 -0.48
C GLY A 292 -13.04 13.93 -0.39
N ALA A 293 -14.34 13.75 -0.20
CA ALA A 293 -15.34 14.81 -0.16
C ALA A 293 -15.69 15.26 1.27
N THR A 294 -14.96 14.78 2.27
CA THR A 294 -15.15 15.11 3.69
C THR A 294 -14.29 16.27 4.18
N GLY A 295 -13.11 16.47 3.59
CA GLY A 295 -12.06 17.35 4.09
C GLY A 295 -11.16 16.70 5.15
N TYR A 296 -11.40 15.44 5.51
CA TYR A 296 -10.61 14.65 6.46
C TYR A 296 -9.96 13.45 5.81
N PHE A 297 -8.93 12.93 6.49
CA PHE A 297 -8.42 11.59 6.30
C PHE A 297 -8.90 10.67 7.42
N PHE A 298 -8.99 9.40 7.11
CA PHE A 298 -9.44 8.37 8.05
C PHE A 298 -8.47 7.20 8.04
N ARG A 299 -8.36 6.56 9.19
CA ARG A 299 -7.54 5.36 9.35
C ARG A 299 -8.15 4.46 10.41
N PHE A 300 -8.10 3.18 10.23
CA PHE A 300 -8.31 2.26 11.33
C PHE A 300 -7.06 2.27 12.24
N ASP A 301 -7.27 2.32 13.55
CA ASP A 301 -6.20 2.14 14.52
C ASP A 301 -5.92 0.65 14.80
N GLY A 302 -4.96 0.37 15.70
CA GLY A 302 -4.61 -1.01 16.08
C GLY A 302 -5.78 -1.82 16.68
N ASP A 303 -6.75 -1.15 17.31
CA ASP A 303 -7.95 -1.76 17.87
C ASP A 303 -9.07 -1.93 16.82
N GLY A 304 -8.85 -1.45 15.61
CA GLY A 304 -9.84 -1.48 14.52
C GLY A 304 -10.92 -0.42 14.60
N LYS A 305 -10.69 0.67 15.32
CA LYS A 305 -11.56 1.85 15.36
C LYS A 305 -11.24 2.76 14.18
N LEU A 306 -12.26 3.27 13.51
CA LEU A 306 -12.09 4.22 12.42
C LEU A 306 -11.89 5.63 12.98
N MET A 307 -10.67 6.14 12.91
CA MET A 307 -10.27 7.41 13.49
C MET A 307 -10.20 8.53 12.47
N VAL A 308 -10.65 9.72 12.87
CA VAL A 308 -10.46 10.97 12.11
C VAL A 308 -9.04 11.49 12.36
N LEU A 309 -8.26 11.64 11.29
CA LEU A 309 -6.86 12.07 11.38
C LEU A 309 -6.72 13.60 11.43
N PRO A 310 -5.62 14.12 12.03
CA PRO A 310 -5.42 15.56 12.26
C PRO A 310 -5.20 16.41 10.99
N ASN A 311 -5.11 15.82 9.79
CA ASN A 311 -4.86 16.54 8.55
C ASN A 311 -6.13 17.18 7.98
N MET A 312 -6.77 18.03 8.78
CA MET A 312 -7.93 18.79 8.36
C MET A 312 -7.59 19.92 7.38
N ARG A 313 -8.43 20.06 6.38
CA ARG A 313 -8.51 21.32 5.63
C ARG A 313 -9.62 22.19 6.24
N PRO A 314 -9.30 23.39 6.76
CA PRO A 314 -10.31 24.29 7.35
C PRO A 314 -11.47 24.56 6.41
N GLY A 315 -12.69 24.64 6.94
CA GLY A 315 -13.93 24.87 6.21
C GLY A 315 -14.40 23.69 5.36
N GLY A 316 -13.91 22.46 5.61
CA GLY A 316 -14.36 21.26 4.93
C GLY A 316 -15.72 20.75 5.44
N PRO A 317 -16.40 19.88 4.65
CA PRO A 317 -17.71 19.33 5.02
C PRO A 317 -17.74 18.66 6.39
N GLY A 318 -16.69 17.94 6.77
CA GLY A 318 -16.61 17.29 8.07
C GLY A 318 -16.54 18.30 9.23
N GLU A 319 -15.79 19.39 9.08
CA GLU A 319 -15.75 20.45 10.08
C GLU A 319 -17.11 21.14 10.22
N LEU A 320 -17.79 21.43 9.11
CA LEU A 320 -19.14 22.00 9.11
C LEU A 320 -20.16 21.05 9.75
N ALA A 321 -19.91 19.75 9.69
CA ALA A 321 -20.70 18.72 10.37
C ALA A 321 -20.30 18.52 11.85
N GLY A 322 -19.37 19.32 12.39
CA GLY A 322 -18.92 19.26 13.79
C GLY A 322 -17.94 18.13 14.10
N ILE A 323 -17.44 17.41 13.08
CA ILE A 323 -16.43 16.36 13.23
C ILE A 323 -15.07 17.01 13.49
N GLN A 324 -14.24 16.38 14.33
CA GLN A 324 -12.91 16.88 14.70
C GLN A 324 -11.85 15.77 14.62
N PRO A 325 -10.57 16.11 14.43
CA PRO A 325 -9.47 15.16 14.58
C PRO A 325 -9.51 14.46 15.95
N GLY A 326 -9.28 13.16 15.93
CA GLY A 326 -9.37 12.31 17.13
C GLY A 326 -10.75 11.72 17.41
N ASP A 327 -11.79 12.13 16.68
CA ASP A 327 -13.09 11.46 16.76
C ASP A 327 -12.98 10.02 16.24
N GLU A 328 -13.68 9.11 16.91
CA GLU A 328 -13.92 7.74 16.44
C GLU A 328 -15.24 7.70 15.69
N ILE A 329 -15.25 7.19 14.47
CA ILE A 329 -16.49 6.92 13.72
C ILE A 329 -16.98 5.53 14.11
N ILE A 330 -18.15 5.46 14.75
CA ILE A 330 -18.75 4.21 15.23
C ILE A 330 -19.61 3.57 14.14
N THR A 331 -20.46 4.39 13.47
CA THR A 331 -21.31 3.91 12.37
C THR A 331 -21.27 4.86 11.18
N ILE A 332 -21.51 4.31 10.00
CA ILE A 332 -21.73 5.03 8.75
C ILE A 332 -23.08 4.57 8.21
N ASP A 333 -24.08 5.45 8.14
CA ASP A 333 -25.47 5.16 7.78
C ASP A 333 -26.06 3.97 8.57
N GLY A 334 -25.78 3.95 9.87
CA GLY A 334 -26.27 2.91 10.79
C GLY A 334 -25.51 1.58 10.73
N LYS A 335 -24.57 1.39 9.79
CA LYS A 335 -23.73 0.21 9.71
C LYS A 335 -22.44 0.42 10.52
N PRO A 336 -21.99 -0.54 11.35
CA PRO A 336 -20.74 -0.43 12.10
C PRO A 336 -19.55 -0.08 11.20
N ALA A 337 -18.74 0.91 11.58
CA ALA A 337 -17.57 1.31 10.81
C ALA A 337 -16.54 0.18 10.66
N ALA A 338 -16.46 -0.70 11.66
CA ALA A 338 -15.57 -1.88 11.64
C ALA A 338 -15.94 -2.92 10.56
N ASP A 339 -17.16 -2.86 10.00
CA ASP A 339 -17.59 -3.75 8.93
C ASP A 339 -17.12 -3.33 7.55
N PHE A 340 -16.58 -2.10 7.42
CA PHE A 340 -16.05 -1.58 6.17
C PHE A 340 -14.57 -1.90 6.03
N THR A 341 -14.11 -2.00 4.78
CA THR A 341 -12.69 -1.90 4.46
C THR A 341 -12.28 -0.44 4.39
N ILE A 342 -10.98 -0.13 4.53
CA ILE A 342 -10.49 1.25 4.34
C ILE A 342 -10.80 1.78 2.93
N TYR A 343 -10.85 0.90 1.94
CA TYR A 343 -11.21 1.28 0.57
C TYR A 343 -12.70 1.60 0.43
N GLU A 344 -13.60 0.81 1.04
CA GLU A 344 -15.04 1.12 1.06
C GLU A 344 -15.33 2.44 1.78
N VAL A 345 -14.63 2.70 2.90
CA VAL A 345 -14.69 4.00 3.59
C VAL A 345 -14.25 5.12 2.65
N THR A 346 -13.09 4.95 1.99
CA THR A 346 -12.55 5.95 1.07
C THR A 346 -13.50 6.22 -0.10
N ASP A 347 -13.99 5.15 -0.73
CA ASP A 347 -14.90 5.24 -1.87
C ASP A 347 -16.22 5.94 -1.47
N ARG A 348 -16.78 5.58 -0.30
CA ARG A 348 -18.01 6.17 0.21
C ARG A 348 -17.84 7.64 0.55
N PHE A 349 -16.74 8.00 1.19
CA PHE A 349 -16.41 9.39 1.57
C PHE A 349 -15.94 10.25 0.38
N SER A 350 -15.85 9.67 -0.80
CA SER A 350 -15.55 10.39 -2.06
C SER A 350 -16.78 10.68 -2.92
N GLN A 351 -17.97 10.23 -2.52
CA GLN A 351 -19.22 10.39 -3.29
C GLN A 351 -19.84 11.78 -3.07
N ALA A 352 -19.24 12.82 -3.65
CA ALA A 352 -19.78 14.16 -3.54
C ALA A 352 -21.23 14.26 -4.04
N GLY A 353 -22.03 15.13 -3.42
CA GLY A 353 -23.45 15.29 -3.71
C GLY A 353 -24.36 14.31 -2.93
N THR A 354 -23.79 13.46 -2.10
CA THR A 354 -24.54 12.58 -1.15
C THR A 354 -24.39 13.09 0.27
N SER A 355 -25.25 12.63 1.15
CA SER A 355 -25.09 12.84 2.60
C SER A 355 -24.98 11.51 3.33
N LEU A 356 -24.20 11.51 4.41
CA LEU A 356 -24.02 10.36 5.29
C LEU A 356 -24.46 10.71 6.70
N THR A 357 -25.07 9.77 7.37
CA THR A 357 -25.31 9.85 8.83
C THR A 357 -24.18 9.10 9.54
N LEU A 358 -23.45 9.79 10.40
CA LEU A 358 -22.35 9.21 11.17
C LEU A 358 -22.72 9.24 12.65
N THR A 359 -22.53 8.13 13.34
CA THR A 359 -22.42 8.15 14.80
C THR A 359 -20.95 8.21 15.17
N CYS A 360 -20.56 9.25 15.89
CA CYS A 360 -19.20 9.52 16.29
C CYS A 360 -19.04 9.42 17.80
N LYS A 361 -17.81 9.21 18.27
CA LYS A 361 -17.47 9.23 19.69
C LYS A 361 -16.30 10.18 19.93
N ARG A 362 -16.47 11.12 20.87
CA ARG A 362 -15.47 12.09 21.35
C ARG A 362 -15.44 12.07 22.86
N ASP A 363 -14.28 11.94 23.48
CA ASP A 363 -14.10 11.93 24.94
C ASP A 363 -15.08 10.96 25.64
N GLY A 364 -15.31 9.79 25.03
CA GLY A 364 -16.20 8.76 25.56
C GLY A 364 -17.69 9.01 25.29
N LYS A 365 -18.11 10.15 24.75
CA LYS A 365 -19.51 10.50 24.48
C LYS A 365 -19.86 10.28 23.01
N LEU A 366 -21.03 9.66 22.79
CA LEU A 366 -21.58 9.49 21.44
C LEU A 366 -22.33 10.74 20.99
N PHE A 367 -22.23 11.03 19.71
CA PHE A 367 -23.04 12.06 19.03
C PHE A 367 -23.27 11.67 17.59
N ASP A 368 -24.40 12.13 17.04
CA ASP A 368 -24.70 11.93 15.63
C ASP A 368 -24.31 13.17 14.83
N SER A 369 -23.86 12.95 13.61
CA SER A 369 -23.45 14.00 12.68
C SER A 369 -23.98 13.69 11.29
N LYS A 370 -24.58 14.69 10.64
CA LYS A 370 -24.98 14.61 9.24
C LYS A 370 -23.90 15.26 8.39
N LEU A 371 -23.22 14.47 7.56
CA LEU A 371 -22.10 14.89 6.73
C LEU A 371 -22.56 15.03 5.27
N GLU A 372 -22.66 16.27 4.78
CA GLU A 372 -22.95 16.56 3.38
C GLU A 372 -21.63 16.50 2.59
N LEU A 373 -21.48 15.49 1.73
CA LEU A 373 -20.24 15.28 0.97
C LEU A 373 -20.12 16.26 -0.19
N LYS A 374 -19.00 16.98 -0.26
CA LYS A 374 -18.75 17.95 -1.32
C LYS A 374 -17.28 17.96 -1.73
N HIS A 375 -17.02 17.77 -3.01
CA HIS A 375 -15.67 17.99 -3.52
C HIS A 375 -15.28 19.47 -3.40
N ARG A 376 -14.10 19.73 -2.88
CA ARG A 376 -13.50 21.07 -2.83
C ARG A 376 -12.79 21.44 -4.13
N ILE A 377 -12.61 20.48 -5.01
CA ILE A 377 -12.00 20.61 -6.34
C ILE A 377 -12.91 19.95 -7.36
N ALA A 378 -12.86 20.46 -8.59
CA ALA A 378 -13.61 19.85 -9.68
C ALA A 378 -13.14 18.41 -9.93
N TYR A 379 -14.09 17.48 -9.97
CA TYR A 379 -13.86 16.09 -10.35
C TYR A 379 -15.01 15.59 -11.24
N PRO A 380 -14.74 14.90 -12.35
CA PRO A 380 -13.39 14.71 -12.90
C PRO A 380 -12.73 16.05 -13.28
N PRO A 381 -11.38 16.08 -13.35
CA PRO A 381 -10.66 17.28 -13.77
C PRO A 381 -11.06 17.66 -15.19
N LYS A 382 -11.16 18.97 -15.45
CA LYS A 382 -11.40 19.45 -16.81
C LYS A 382 -10.10 19.37 -17.60
N TRP A 383 -10.11 18.58 -18.65
CA TRP A 383 -9.00 18.49 -19.59
C TRP A 383 -9.21 19.49 -20.73
N SER A 384 -8.18 20.25 -21.08
CA SER A 384 -8.21 21.05 -22.32
C SER A 384 -8.40 20.11 -23.51
N GLU A 385 -9.27 20.47 -24.44
CA GLU A 385 -9.34 19.78 -25.72
C GLU A 385 -7.97 19.91 -26.39
N GLN A 386 -7.27 18.78 -26.55
CA GLN A 386 -6.07 18.78 -27.38
C GLN A 386 -6.51 18.96 -28.83
N LYS A 387 -5.95 19.98 -29.50
CA LYS A 387 -5.77 19.87 -30.94
C LYS A 387 -4.84 18.67 -31.13
N ASP A 388 -5.34 17.63 -31.78
CA ASP A 388 -4.52 16.47 -32.18
C ASP A 388 -3.27 17.02 -32.86
N ALA A 389 -2.13 17.00 -32.16
CA ALA A 389 -0.84 17.21 -32.79
C ALA A 389 -0.67 15.97 -33.67
N GLY A 390 -0.80 16.17 -34.98
CA GLY A 390 -0.64 15.11 -35.95
C GLY A 390 0.60 14.30 -35.65
N ASP A 391 0.47 13.03 -35.91
CA ASP A 391 1.50 12.00 -35.78
C ASP A 391 2.79 12.41 -36.49
N ASP A 392 3.61 13.23 -35.83
CA ASP A 392 4.92 13.65 -36.32
C ASP A 392 5.96 12.61 -35.86
N SER A 393 5.90 11.47 -36.55
CA SER A 393 6.82 10.33 -36.35
C SER A 393 8.26 10.61 -36.81
N SER A 394 8.66 11.88 -36.95
CA SER A 394 9.99 12.29 -37.43
C SER A 394 10.87 12.90 -36.34
N PHE A 395 11.01 12.27 -35.19
CA PHE A 395 12.15 12.58 -34.33
C PHE A 395 13.26 11.58 -34.55
N GLY A 396 14.20 11.96 -35.43
CA GLY A 396 15.48 11.29 -35.62
C GLY A 396 16.20 11.16 -34.27
N ILE A 397 16.62 9.96 -33.99
CA ILE A 397 17.54 9.65 -32.89
C ILE A 397 18.92 10.16 -33.36
N ASP A 398 19.33 11.34 -32.91
CA ASP A 398 20.72 11.74 -32.97
C ASP A 398 21.53 10.87 -32.03
N THR A 399 22.08 9.81 -32.60
CA THR A 399 23.19 9.03 -32.00
C THR A 399 24.50 9.68 -32.38
N GLU A 400 24.92 10.71 -31.64
CA GLU A 400 26.30 11.15 -31.70
C GLU A 400 26.91 11.40 -30.32
N GLU A 401 27.99 10.69 -30.10
CA GLU A 401 29.14 10.98 -29.27
C GLU A 401 29.00 10.98 -27.74
N ARG A 402 29.40 9.88 -27.14
CA ARG A 402 30.34 9.92 -25.99
C ARG A 402 31.28 8.72 -26.00
N HIS A 403 32.28 8.81 -26.85
CA HIS A 403 33.61 8.25 -26.55
C HIS A 403 34.49 9.40 -26.03
N GLN A 404 35.25 9.12 -24.98
CA GLN A 404 36.34 9.90 -24.34
C GLN A 404 35.92 10.70 -23.07
N ARG A 405 36.04 10.09 -21.91
CA ARG A 405 37.13 10.24 -20.91
C ARG A 405 36.84 9.39 -19.67
#